data_45c4bb52fcefcf8ca3fcccef650a944a
#
_entry.id   45c4bb52fcefcf8ca3fcccef650a944a
#
_cell.length_a   1.000
_cell.length_b   1.000
_cell.length_c   1.000
_cell.angle_alpha   90.00
_cell.angle_beta   90.00
_cell.angle_gamma   90.00
#
_symmetry.space_group_name_H-M   'P 1'
#
loop_
_entity.id
_entity.type
_entity.pdbx_description
1 polymer ?
#
loop_
_entity_poly.entity_id
_entity_poly.type
_entity_poly.pdbx_seq_one_letter_code
_entity_poly.pdbx_strand_id
1 'polypeptide(L)'
;MRVPLKLKFYNFISKFIQQGKTPNFSMDAPKRIRKGEELALDKLKKYLSNNNIEANELLIKQFPSGYSNLTYFLKSSTQEFVLRRPPFGVKSLQGGHDMFREYNVLKNLKSQFAKVPDVYLYCDDSEIIGAPFYLMERVEGYIIRPNLQQKDAPKKEIIQNVSKSLVSSLVELHNINIEQANLNDLGNINGYIKRQVEGWIKRYNHSKTDSLQNMDFIASWLIENQPLEVKGSIVHNDFKYDNLVLNKDDHSKITAILDWEMATIGDPFMDLGTSLGYWVDKNDLPELKLFQLSATTLDGNPTREGILELYEQKSGKSIINPVFYYVFGLFKIAVIACLLYTSPSPRD
;
A
#
# COMPACT_ATOMS: atom_id res chain seq x y z
N MET A 1 27.61 25.85 1.71
CA MET A 1 27.93 24.60 0.98
C MET A 1 26.66 23.79 0.81
N ARG A 2 26.18 23.60 -0.44
CA ARG A 2 25.01 22.75 -0.69
C ARG A 2 25.45 21.30 -0.55
N VAL A 3 24.84 20.57 0.39
CA VAL A 3 25.06 19.13 0.55
C VAL A 3 24.65 18.43 -0.76
N PRO A 4 25.50 17.58 -1.35
CA PRO A 4 25.20 16.88 -2.60
C PRO A 4 23.87 16.15 -2.50
N LEU A 5 23.05 16.21 -3.57
CA LEU A 5 21.71 15.59 -3.65
C LEU A 5 21.72 14.12 -3.24
N LYS A 6 22.77 13.36 -3.66
CA LYS A 6 23.01 11.96 -3.25
C LYS A 6 23.05 11.80 -1.72
N LEU A 7 23.71 12.70 -0.99
CA LEU A 7 23.86 12.59 0.47
C LEU A 7 22.59 12.98 1.20
N LYS A 8 21.82 13.95 0.68
CA LYS A 8 20.51 14.35 1.22
C LYS A 8 19.49 13.23 1.03
N PHE A 9 19.46 12.61 -0.15
CA PHE A 9 18.61 11.49 -0.48
C PHE A 9 18.96 10.25 0.36
N TYR A 10 20.26 9.96 0.53
CA TYR A 10 20.75 8.91 1.41
C TYR A 10 20.31 9.13 2.87
N ASN A 11 20.45 10.36 3.39
CA ASN A 11 20.05 10.69 4.76
C ASN A 11 18.53 10.64 4.95
N PHE A 12 17.74 10.97 3.92
CA PHE A 12 16.29 10.84 3.94
C PHE A 12 15.88 9.38 3.99
N ILE A 13 16.41 8.55 3.09
CA ILE A 13 16.08 7.12 3.06
C ILE A 13 16.58 6.41 4.31
N SER A 14 17.77 6.74 4.83
CA SER A 14 18.24 6.20 6.08
C SER A 14 17.35 6.60 7.27
N LYS A 15 16.81 7.82 7.30
CA LYS A 15 15.79 8.25 8.28
C LYS A 15 14.47 7.49 8.08
N PHE A 16 14.03 7.30 6.85
CA PHE A 16 12.81 6.55 6.53
C PHE A 16 12.93 5.08 6.97
N ILE A 17 14.08 4.45 6.68
CA ILE A 17 14.39 3.08 7.10
C ILE A 17 14.62 3.00 8.63
N GLN A 18 15.25 4.01 9.26
CA GLN A 18 15.55 4.03 10.70
C GLN A 18 14.33 4.33 11.58
N GLN A 19 13.30 5.03 11.09
CA GLN A 19 12.06 5.24 11.85
C GLN A 19 11.25 3.96 12.05
N GLY A 20 11.53 2.92 11.27
CA GLY A 20 10.91 1.60 11.37
C GLY A 20 11.69 0.58 12.23
N LYS A 21 12.23 0.96 13.38
CA LYS A 21 12.82 0.00 14.33
C LYS A 21 11.74 -0.84 15.02
N THR A 22 11.15 -1.79 14.27
CA THR A 22 10.64 -3.02 14.86
C THR A 22 11.55 -4.14 14.37
N PRO A 23 12.35 -4.73 15.25
CA PRO A 23 13.51 -5.55 14.82
C PRO A 23 13.18 -6.98 14.44
N ASN A 24 11.96 -7.45 14.45
CA ASN A 24 11.68 -8.88 14.25
C ASN A 24 10.45 -9.07 13.35
N PHE A 25 10.38 -10.25 12.71
CA PHE A 25 9.15 -10.82 12.19
C PHE A 25 8.16 -10.94 13.35
N SER A 26 7.33 -9.93 13.51
CA SER A 26 6.44 -9.78 14.67
C SER A 26 5.08 -9.23 14.21
N MET A 27 4.06 -9.48 15.01
CA MET A 27 2.77 -8.83 14.83
C MET A 27 2.91 -7.32 14.98
N ASP A 28 2.19 -6.58 14.15
CA ASP A 28 2.19 -5.11 14.22
C ASP A 28 1.56 -4.66 15.55
N ALA A 29 2.36 -4.03 16.40
CA ALA A 29 1.94 -3.62 17.73
C ALA A 29 1.61 -2.14 17.78
N PRO A 30 0.37 -1.76 18.14
CA PRO A 30 -0.01 -0.36 18.30
C PRO A 30 0.70 0.24 19.53
N LYS A 31 1.12 1.51 19.39
CA LYS A 31 1.85 2.28 20.40
C LYS A 31 0.97 3.40 20.98
N ARG A 32 1.53 4.18 21.92
CA ARG A 32 0.88 5.40 22.40
C ARG A 32 0.59 6.34 21.23
N ILE A 33 -0.56 7.03 21.29
CA ILE A 33 -0.94 8.04 20.31
C ILE A 33 0.11 9.16 20.31
N ARG A 34 0.48 9.62 19.12
CA ARG A 34 1.41 10.74 18.95
C ARG A 34 0.76 12.05 19.42
N LYS A 35 1.56 12.93 20.00
CA LYS A 35 1.11 14.25 20.46
C LYS A 35 0.52 15.05 19.30
N GLY A 36 -0.69 15.57 19.46
CA GLY A 36 -1.42 16.31 18.45
C GLY A 36 -2.25 15.44 17.49
N GLU A 37 -2.22 14.12 17.66
CA GLU A 37 -3.04 13.18 16.88
C GLU A 37 -4.09 12.46 17.77
N GLU A 38 -4.40 13.02 18.94
CA GLU A 38 -5.41 12.50 19.86
C GLU A 38 -6.83 12.66 19.29
N LEU A 39 -7.68 11.66 19.54
CA LEU A 39 -9.08 11.68 19.12
C LEU A 39 -9.99 12.25 20.23
N ALA A 40 -11.09 12.88 19.87
CA ALA A 40 -12.14 13.33 20.79
C ALA A 40 -12.88 12.11 21.38
N LEU A 41 -12.34 11.53 22.45
CA LEU A 41 -12.71 10.22 22.97
C LEU A 41 -14.19 10.14 23.35
N ASP A 42 -14.73 11.14 24.06
CA ASP A 42 -16.12 11.12 24.55
C ASP A 42 -17.12 11.16 23.39
N LYS A 43 -16.87 12.00 22.38
CA LYS A 43 -17.69 12.07 21.18
C LYS A 43 -17.63 10.74 20.40
N LEU A 44 -16.43 10.17 20.25
CA LEU A 44 -16.23 8.89 19.57
C LEU A 44 -16.97 7.76 20.29
N LYS A 45 -16.83 7.64 21.62
CA LYS A 45 -17.54 6.64 22.42
C LYS A 45 -19.04 6.73 22.24
N LYS A 46 -19.60 7.94 22.35
CA LYS A 46 -21.04 8.18 22.17
C LYS A 46 -21.50 7.76 20.76
N TYR A 47 -20.73 8.13 19.74
CA TYR A 47 -21.03 7.78 18.35
C TYR A 47 -21.01 6.27 18.12
N LEU A 48 -19.97 5.57 18.62
CA LEU A 48 -19.87 4.11 18.51
C LEU A 48 -21.03 3.40 19.22
N SER A 49 -21.35 3.81 20.43
CA SER A 49 -22.49 3.26 21.19
C SER A 49 -23.83 3.46 20.47
N ASN A 50 -24.05 4.62 19.85
CA ASN A 50 -25.27 4.88 19.05
C ASN A 50 -25.34 4.01 17.79
N ASN A 51 -24.21 3.45 17.34
CA ASN A 51 -24.13 2.53 16.20
C ASN A 51 -23.98 1.05 16.64
N ASN A 52 -24.41 0.70 17.86
CA ASN A 52 -24.38 -0.65 18.43
C ASN A 52 -22.95 -1.24 18.55
N ILE A 53 -21.94 -0.41 18.65
CA ILE A 53 -20.54 -0.83 18.94
C ILE A 53 -20.26 -0.50 20.40
N GLU A 54 -19.93 -1.53 21.19
CA GLU A 54 -19.59 -1.35 22.59
C GLU A 54 -18.32 -0.51 22.74
N ALA A 55 -18.43 0.60 23.49
CA ALA A 55 -17.35 1.57 23.64
C ALA A 55 -17.16 2.09 25.08
N ASN A 56 -17.74 1.45 26.10
CA ASN A 56 -17.66 1.92 27.49
C ASN A 56 -16.21 1.95 28.00
N GLU A 57 -15.46 0.86 27.81
CA GLU A 57 -14.06 0.72 28.19
C GLU A 57 -13.16 0.69 26.94
N LEU A 58 -13.15 1.80 26.19
CA LEU A 58 -12.42 1.87 24.95
C LEU A 58 -10.95 2.23 25.19
N LEU A 59 -10.04 1.28 24.94
CA LEU A 59 -8.60 1.55 24.85
C LEU A 59 -8.27 1.97 23.41
N ILE A 60 -7.59 3.12 23.28
CA ILE A 60 -7.12 3.60 21.96
C ILE A 60 -5.61 3.67 21.97
N LYS A 61 -5.01 3.12 20.91
CA LYS A 61 -3.58 3.24 20.59
C LYS A 61 -3.44 3.60 19.11
N GLN A 62 -2.22 3.83 18.66
CA GLN A 62 -1.95 4.21 17.27
C GLN A 62 -0.93 3.27 16.65
N PHE A 63 -1.15 2.85 15.41
CA PHE A 63 -0.14 2.15 14.65
C PHE A 63 0.97 3.11 14.21
N PRO A 64 2.24 2.74 14.39
CA PRO A 64 3.37 3.59 14.02
C PRO A 64 3.56 3.70 12.50
N SER A 65 3.15 2.68 11.77
CA SER A 65 3.16 2.60 10.30
C SER A 65 1.87 3.21 9.73
N GLY A 66 1.99 3.82 8.56
CA GLY A 66 0.91 4.54 7.88
C GLY A 66 1.36 5.96 7.60
N TYR A 67 1.81 6.20 6.36
CA TYR A 67 2.37 7.50 5.98
C TYR A 67 1.32 8.44 5.42
N SER A 68 0.26 7.88 4.83
CA SER A 68 -0.80 8.62 4.16
C SER A 68 -1.95 8.95 5.13
N ASN A 69 -2.52 7.94 5.76
CA ASN A 69 -3.66 8.08 6.68
C ASN A 69 -3.30 7.65 8.10
N LEU A 70 -4.00 8.22 9.09
CA LEU A 70 -3.81 7.86 10.50
C LEU A 70 -4.62 6.60 10.81
N THR A 71 -3.94 5.63 11.41
CA THR A 71 -4.51 4.32 11.76
C THR A 71 -4.45 4.11 13.26
N TYR A 72 -5.60 3.93 13.89
CA TYR A 72 -5.73 3.71 15.32
C TYR A 72 -6.23 2.31 15.61
N PHE A 73 -5.70 1.73 16.66
CA PHE A 73 -6.20 0.52 17.27
C PHE A 73 -7.21 0.89 18.35
N LEU A 74 -8.39 0.30 18.28
CA LEU A 74 -9.44 0.43 19.27
C LEU A 74 -9.73 -0.94 19.86
N LYS A 75 -9.80 -1.02 21.18
CA LYS A 75 -10.17 -2.24 21.90
C LYS A 75 -11.28 -1.94 22.90
N SER A 76 -12.41 -2.59 22.72
CA SER A 76 -13.50 -2.65 23.71
C SER A 76 -13.30 -3.86 24.63
N SER A 77 -14.23 -4.13 25.53
CA SER A 77 -14.22 -5.34 26.37
C SER A 77 -14.36 -6.63 25.54
N THR A 78 -15.02 -6.57 24.38
CA THR A 78 -15.39 -7.74 23.58
C THR A 78 -14.67 -7.86 22.24
N GLN A 79 -14.24 -6.75 21.64
CA GLN A 79 -13.71 -6.72 20.26
C GLN A 79 -12.55 -5.75 20.09
N GLU A 80 -11.76 -6.01 19.05
CA GLU A 80 -10.68 -5.14 18.57
C GLU A 80 -11.00 -4.62 17.17
N PHE A 81 -10.72 -3.34 16.94
CA PHE A 81 -11.00 -2.65 15.68
C PHE A 81 -9.79 -1.84 15.22
N VAL A 82 -9.81 -1.49 13.95
CA VAL A 82 -8.93 -0.47 13.36
C VAL A 82 -9.79 0.68 12.86
N LEU A 83 -9.47 1.89 13.32
CA LEU A 83 -10.06 3.13 12.83
C LEU A 83 -9.07 3.82 11.90
N ARG A 84 -9.51 4.17 10.68
CA ARG A 84 -8.73 4.97 9.73
C ARG A 84 -9.38 6.32 9.50
N ARG A 85 -8.55 7.37 9.46
CA ARG A 85 -8.94 8.74 9.14
C ARG A 85 -7.81 9.47 8.38
N PRO A 86 -8.11 10.56 7.65
CA PRO A 86 -7.08 11.43 7.08
C PRO A 86 -6.22 12.07 8.18
N PRO A 87 -4.98 12.51 7.86
CA PRO A 87 -4.17 13.32 8.77
C PRO A 87 -4.88 14.60 9.20
N PHE A 88 -4.51 15.13 10.36
CA PHE A 88 -5.00 16.42 10.81
C PHE A 88 -4.52 17.53 9.86
N GLY A 89 -5.39 18.51 9.57
CA GLY A 89 -5.06 19.64 8.72
C GLY A 89 -5.09 19.38 7.20
N VAL A 90 -5.43 18.18 6.75
CA VAL A 90 -5.62 17.89 5.32
C VAL A 90 -6.80 18.70 4.78
N LYS A 91 -6.53 19.50 3.72
CA LYS A 91 -7.54 20.38 3.10
C LYS A 91 -8.37 19.69 2.01
N SER A 92 -7.88 18.58 1.43
CA SER A 92 -8.57 17.83 0.39
C SER A 92 -8.72 16.38 0.80
N LEU A 93 -9.96 15.90 0.81
CA LEU A 93 -10.32 14.50 1.10
C LEU A 93 -10.40 13.65 -0.17
N GLN A 94 -9.71 14.04 -1.24
CA GLN A 94 -9.67 13.32 -2.51
C GLN A 94 -8.49 12.35 -2.58
N GLY A 95 -8.58 11.37 -3.47
CA GLY A 95 -7.52 10.38 -3.70
C GLY A 95 -7.31 9.49 -2.47
N GLY A 96 -6.08 9.34 -2.02
CA GLY A 96 -5.72 8.48 -0.89
C GLY A 96 -6.30 8.88 0.46
N HIS A 97 -6.91 10.08 0.58
CA HIS A 97 -7.57 10.55 1.80
C HIS A 97 -9.10 10.40 1.76
N ASP A 98 -9.64 9.78 0.72
CA ASP A 98 -11.08 9.50 0.59
C ASP A 98 -11.44 8.24 1.37
N MET A 99 -11.86 8.44 2.63
CA MET A 99 -12.24 7.35 3.54
C MET A 99 -13.48 6.60 3.08
N PHE A 100 -14.43 7.28 2.42
CA PHE A 100 -15.61 6.63 1.87
C PHE A 100 -15.25 5.68 0.74
N ARG A 101 -14.36 6.11 -0.15
CA ARG A 101 -13.87 5.29 -1.25
C ARG A 101 -13.21 4.00 -0.74
N GLU A 102 -12.30 4.11 0.22
CA GLU A 102 -11.61 2.95 0.80
C GLU A 102 -12.60 2.01 1.52
N TYR A 103 -13.48 2.56 2.35
CA TYR A 103 -14.57 1.81 3.00
C TYR A 103 -15.44 1.07 1.99
N ASN A 104 -15.86 1.74 0.91
CA ASN A 104 -16.72 1.16 -0.12
C ASN A 104 -16.02 0.03 -0.90
N VAL A 105 -14.72 0.17 -1.18
CA VAL A 105 -13.91 -0.88 -1.78
C VAL A 105 -13.89 -2.12 -0.90
N LEU A 106 -13.53 -1.99 0.37
CA LEU A 106 -13.47 -3.10 1.32
C LEU A 106 -14.83 -3.80 1.47
N LYS A 107 -15.90 -3.02 1.66
CA LYS A 107 -17.27 -3.52 1.82
C LYS A 107 -17.72 -4.36 0.63
N ASN A 108 -17.48 -3.88 -0.57
CA ASN A 108 -17.94 -4.54 -1.79
C ASN A 108 -17.06 -5.70 -2.22
N LEU A 109 -15.74 -5.63 -1.96
CA LEU A 109 -14.83 -6.72 -2.27
C LEU A 109 -15.05 -7.96 -1.40
N LYS A 110 -15.48 -7.81 -0.15
CA LYS A 110 -15.54 -8.89 0.84
C LYS A 110 -16.29 -10.13 0.34
N SER A 111 -17.36 -9.96 -0.42
CA SER A 111 -18.16 -11.08 -0.95
C SER A 111 -17.45 -11.90 -2.04
N GLN A 112 -16.50 -11.29 -2.76
CA GLN A 112 -15.78 -11.92 -3.87
C GLN A 112 -14.32 -12.22 -3.54
N PHE A 113 -13.77 -11.55 -2.52
CA PHE A 113 -12.38 -11.64 -2.14
C PHE A 113 -12.24 -11.61 -0.61
N ALA A 114 -12.18 -12.80 -0.02
CA ALA A 114 -12.17 -12.96 1.43
C ALA A 114 -10.97 -12.29 2.14
N LYS A 115 -9.89 -12.00 1.39
CA LYS A 115 -8.63 -11.42 1.92
C LYS A 115 -8.69 -9.89 2.10
N VAL A 116 -9.84 -9.35 2.45
CA VAL A 116 -9.99 -7.97 2.90
C VAL A 116 -10.57 -7.95 4.31
N PRO A 117 -10.20 -6.96 5.14
CA PRO A 117 -10.83 -6.77 6.45
C PRO A 117 -12.33 -6.55 6.32
N ASP A 118 -13.11 -7.03 7.27
CA ASP A 118 -14.51 -6.62 7.39
C ASP A 118 -14.61 -5.15 7.78
N VAL A 119 -15.62 -4.45 7.29
CA VAL A 119 -15.89 -3.06 7.66
C VAL A 119 -17.19 -2.97 8.46
N TYR A 120 -17.19 -2.18 9.52
CA TYR A 120 -18.29 -2.09 10.47
C TYR A 120 -19.12 -0.83 10.30
N LEU A 121 -18.48 0.32 10.11
CA LEU A 121 -19.14 1.60 9.91
C LEU A 121 -18.27 2.60 9.15
N TYR A 122 -18.93 3.56 8.53
CA TYR A 122 -18.35 4.77 7.98
C TYR A 122 -19.05 5.98 8.62
N CYS A 123 -18.28 7.02 8.93
CA CYS A 123 -18.77 8.28 9.47
C CYS A 123 -18.24 9.44 8.62
N ASP A 124 -19.11 10.25 8.08
CA ASP A 124 -18.80 11.48 7.34
C ASP A 124 -18.88 12.74 8.22
N ASP A 125 -19.42 12.62 9.44
CA ASP A 125 -19.56 13.72 10.38
C ASP A 125 -18.22 14.10 11.02
N SER A 126 -17.65 15.21 10.55
CA SER A 126 -16.40 15.78 11.08
C SER A 126 -16.50 16.26 12.53
N GLU A 127 -17.72 16.47 13.07
CA GLU A 127 -17.89 16.91 14.46
C GLU A 127 -17.51 15.83 15.48
N ILE A 128 -17.42 14.58 15.07
CA ILE A 128 -17.10 13.44 15.94
C ILE A 128 -15.61 13.45 16.29
N ILE A 129 -14.71 13.38 15.29
CA ILE A 129 -13.26 13.31 15.51
C ILE A 129 -12.46 14.26 14.58
N GLY A 130 -13.10 15.27 14.01
CA GLY A 130 -12.44 16.30 13.21
C GLY A 130 -12.24 15.94 11.72
N ALA A 131 -12.69 14.77 11.28
CA ALA A 131 -12.65 14.34 9.88
C ALA A 131 -13.51 13.10 9.68
N PRO A 132 -13.91 12.77 8.43
CA PRO A 132 -14.49 11.47 8.10
C PRO A 132 -13.57 10.32 8.52
N PHE A 133 -14.17 9.20 8.90
CA PHE A 133 -13.44 7.99 9.28
C PHE A 133 -14.24 6.74 9.00
N TYR A 134 -13.57 5.61 9.01
CA TYR A 134 -14.24 4.31 9.02
C TYR A 134 -13.61 3.36 10.02
N LEU A 135 -14.40 2.36 10.43
CA LEU A 135 -14.02 1.32 11.35
C LEU A 135 -14.01 -0.03 10.61
N MET A 136 -12.93 -0.76 10.78
CA MET A 136 -12.75 -2.09 10.19
C MET A 136 -12.24 -3.10 11.20
N GLU A 137 -12.30 -4.37 10.82
CA GLU A 137 -11.73 -5.50 11.53
C GLU A 137 -10.23 -5.28 11.77
N ARG A 138 -9.77 -5.62 12.98
CA ARG A 138 -8.36 -5.85 13.21
C ARG A 138 -8.00 -7.28 12.84
N VAL A 139 -7.41 -7.46 11.67
CA VAL A 139 -6.88 -8.76 11.27
C VAL A 139 -5.56 -9.01 12.00
N GLU A 140 -5.53 -10.04 12.84
CA GLU A 140 -4.31 -10.46 13.54
C GLU A 140 -3.43 -11.29 12.62
N GLY A 141 -2.13 -11.01 12.66
CA GLY A 141 -1.14 -11.78 11.90
C GLY A 141 0.21 -11.08 11.84
N TYR A 142 1.09 -11.63 11.02
CA TYR A 142 2.45 -11.13 10.83
C TYR A 142 2.56 -10.34 9.55
N ILE A 143 3.36 -9.27 9.56
CA ILE A 143 3.67 -8.45 8.38
C ILE A 143 5.17 -8.51 8.14
N ILE A 144 5.56 -8.83 6.91
CA ILE A 144 6.98 -8.80 6.50
C ILE A 144 7.37 -7.35 6.19
N ARG A 145 8.04 -6.70 7.14
CA ARG A 145 8.47 -5.31 7.00
C ARG A 145 9.74 -5.17 6.16
N PRO A 146 9.95 -4.03 5.46
CA PRO A 146 11.10 -3.83 4.57
C PRO A 146 12.47 -3.99 5.24
N ASN A 147 12.57 -3.69 6.52
CA ASN A 147 13.81 -3.76 7.32
C ASN A 147 14.07 -5.12 7.98
N LEU A 148 13.25 -6.13 7.71
CA LEU A 148 13.44 -7.46 8.25
C LEU A 148 14.78 -8.05 7.78
N GLN A 149 15.63 -8.39 8.73
CA GLN A 149 16.94 -8.97 8.46
C GLN A 149 16.84 -10.49 8.24
N GLN A 150 17.74 -11.05 7.43
CA GLN A 150 17.76 -12.49 7.12
C GLN A 150 17.79 -13.38 8.39
N LYS A 151 18.53 -12.97 9.44
CA LYS A 151 18.62 -13.71 10.72
C LYS A 151 17.31 -13.80 11.49
N ASP A 152 16.40 -12.84 11.28
CA ASP A 152 15.11 -12.72 11.97
C ASP A 152 13.95 -13.16 11.05
N ALA A 153 14.27 -13.53 9.81
CA ALA A 153 13.29 -13.91 8.79
C ALA A 153 12.74 -15.33 9.05
N PRO A 154 11.53 -15.62 8.58
CA PRO A 154 11.04 -16.99 8.47
C PRO A 154 11.96 -17.88 7.63
N LYS A 155 11.82 -19.19 7.79
CA LYS A 155 12.55 -20.14 6.97
C LYS A 155 12.31 -19.90 5.47
N LYS A 156 13.31 -20.24 4.66
CA LYS A 156 13.29 -20.08 3.19
C LYS A 156 12.01 -20.62 2.54
N GLU A 157 11.56 -21.80 2.99
CA GLU A 157 10.37 -22.47 2.46
C GLU A 157 9.10 -21.68 2.74
N ILE A 158 9.03 -20.99 3.90
CA ILE A 158 7.90 -20.10 4.24
C ILE A 158 7.91 -18.91 3.29
N ILE A 159 9.06 -18.25 3.09
CA ILE A 159 9.20 -17.10 2.17
C ILE A 159 8.81 -17.50 0.74
N GLN A 160 9.24 -18.67 0.27
CA GLN A 160 8.84 -19.20 -1.04
C GLN A 160 7.31 -19.38 -1.15
N ASN A 161 6.67 -19.86 -0.10
CA ASN A 161 5.22 -20.04 -0.11
C ASN A 161 4.48 -18.69 0.00
N VAL A 162 5.02 -17.75 0.78
CA VAL A 162 4.46 -16.39 0.86
C VAL A 162 4.52 -15.69 -0.51
N SER A 163 5.64 -15.76 -1.23
CA SER A 163 5.73 -15.17 -2.57
C SER A 163 4.77 -15.81 -3.57
N LYS A 164 4.58 -17.15 -3.51
CA LYS A 164 3.55 -17.85 -4.30
C LYS A 164 2.14 -17.41 -3.92
N SER A 165 1.88 -17.23 -2.62
CA SER A 165 0.58 -16.76 -2.11
C SER A 165 0.31 -15.30 -2.50
N LEU A 166 1.35 -14.45 -2.51
CA LEU A 166 1.27 -13.07 -3.00
C LEU A 166 0.80 -13.04 -4.45
N VAL A 167 1.50 -13.76 -5.35
CA VAL A 167 1.11 -13.81 -6.78
C VAL A 167 -0.26 -14.42 -6.97
N SER A 168 -0.60 -15.50 -6.24
CA SER A 168 -1.94 -16.11 -6.31
C SER A 168 -3.03 -15.12 -5.90
N SER A 169 -2.81 -14.35 -4.84
CA SER A 169 -3.79 -13.36 -4.35
C SER A 169 -3.93 -12.19 -5.32
N LEU A 170 -2.84 -11.77 -5.97
CA LEU A 170 -2.89 -10.73 -7.00
C LEU A 170 -3.68 -11.21 -8.22
N VAL A 171 -3.45 -12.44 -8.68
CA VAL A 171 -4.22 -13.03 -9.79
C VAL A 171 -5.69 -13.20 -9.43
N GLU A 172 -6.00 -13.64 -8.20
CA GLU A 172 -7.37 -13.74 -7.68
C GLU A 172 -8.07 -12.38 -7.71
N LEU A 173 -7.41 -11.33 -7.22
CA LEU A 173 -7.90 -9.95 -7.27
C LEU A 173 -8.18 -9.49 -8.72
N HIS A 174 -7.24 -9.74 -9.63
CA HIS A 174 -7.35 -9.32 -11.03
C HIS A 174 -8.40 -10.10 -11.82
N ASN A 175 -8.91 -11.22 -11.30
CA ASN A 175 -9.97 -12.02 -11.91
C ASN A 175 -11.36 -11.78 -11.30
N ILE A 176 -11.50 -10.88 -10.33
CA ILE A 176 -12.80 -10.54 -9.74
C ILE A 176 -13.71 -9.94 -10.81
N ASN A 177 -14.96 -10.37 -10.79
CA ASN A 177 -15.99 -9.75 -11.61
C ASN A 177 -16.40 -8.40 -11.00
N ILE A 178 -16.05 -7.30 -11.67
CA ILE A 178 -16.26 -5.93 -11.21
C ILE A 178 -17.76 -5.64 -10.98
N GLU A 179 -18.63 -6.13 -11.86
CA GLU A 179 -20.07 -5.94 -11.79
C GLU A 179 -20.66 -6.68 -10.58
N GLN A 180 -20.30 -7.95 -10.39
CA GLN A 180 -20.76 -8.74 -9.24
C GLN A 180 -20.23 -8.19 -7.91
N ALA A 181 -19.08 -7.51 -7.93
CA ALA A 181 -18.53 -6.82 -6.78
C ALA A 181 -19.16 -5.42 -6.56
N ASN A 182 -20.09 -4.96 -7.39
CA ASN A 182 -20.68 -3.62 -7.33
C ASN A 182 -19.63 -2.48 -7.28
N LEU A 183 -18.56 -2.61 -8.08
CA LEU A 183 -17.45 -1.67 -8.11
C LEU A 183 -17.27 -0.99 -9.48
N ASN A 184 -18.33 -0.95 -10.32
CA ASN A 184 -18.28 -0.36 -11.67
C ASN A 184 -17.84 1.13 -11.65
N ASP A 185 -18.22 1.86 -10.61
CA ASP A 185 -17.91 3.29 -10.44
C ASP A 185 -16.55 3.54 -9.79
N LEU A 186 -15.78 2.48 -9.47
CA LEU A 186 -14.49 2.61 -8.80
C LEU A 186 -13.44 3.30 -9.70
N GLY A 187 -13.58 3.20 -11.01
CA GLY A 187 -12.67 3.82 -11.98
C GLY A 187 -13.10 3.57 -13.42
N ASN A 188 -12.31 4.07 -14.35
CA ASN A 188 -12.52 3.90 -15.79
C ASN A 188 -11.27 3.29 -16.45
N ILE A 189 -11.44 2.16 -17.12
CA ILE A 189 -10.34 1.49 -17.82
C ILE A 189 -9.91 2.23 -19.10
N ASN A 190 -10.86 2.84 -19.82
CA ASN A 190 -10.56 3.49 -21.11
C ASN A 190 -9.50 4.57 -20.96
N GLY A 191 -8.38 4.45 -21.64
CA GLY A 191 -7.23 5.35 -21.54
C GLY A 191 -6.50 5.26 -20.21
N TYR A 192 -6.64 4.17 -19.46
CA TYR A 192 -6.04 4.02 -18.13
C TYR A 192 -4.52 4.16 -18.16
N ILE A 193 -3.83 3.42 -19.03
CA ILE A 193 -2.37 3.47 -19.16
C ILE A 193 -1.90 4.89 -19.42
N LYS A 194 -2.50 5.55 -20.44
CA LYS A 194 -2.18 6.93 -20.82
C LYS A 194 -2.35 7.89 -19.62
N ARG A 195 -3.52 7.84 -18.95
CA ARG A 195 -3.77 8.71 -17.79
C ARG A 195 -2.80 8.47 -16.64
N GLN A 196 -2.40 7.22 -16.39
CA GLN A 196 -1.42 6.91 -15.35
C GLN A 196 -0.05 7.46 -15.72
N VAL A 197 0.44 7.22 -16.92
CA VAL A 197 1.74 7.72 -17.41
C VAL A 197 1.77 9.25 -17.33
N GLU A 198 0.80 9.93 -17.96
CA GLU A 198 0.72 11.40 -17.97
C GLU A 198 0.57 11.99 -16.55
N GLY A 199 -0.25 11.35 -15.71
CA GLY A 199 -0.47 11.77 -14.33
C GLY A 199 0.80 11.68 -13.48
N TRP A 200 1.59 10.61 -13.61
CA TRP A 200 2.85 10.47 -12.89
C TRP A 200 3.94 11.40 -13.43
N ILE A 201 3.99 11.64 -14.76
CA ILE A 201 4.89 12.63 -15.37
C ILE A 201 4.55 14.04 -14.88
N LYS A 202 3.25 14.38 -14.79
CA LYS A 202 2.82 15.67 -14.22
C LYS A 202 3.28 15.83 -12.77
N ARG A 203 3.15 14.80 -11.93
CA ARG A 203 3.63 14.81 -10.55
C ARG A 203 5.15 14.98 -10.48
N TYR A 204 5.90 14.24 -11.31
CA TYR A 204 7.35 14.40 -11.43
C TYR A 204 7.73 15.85 -11.75
N ASN A 205 7.13 16.44 -12.79
CA ASN A 205 7.42 17.81 -13.20
C ASN A 205 7.09 18.86 -12.13
N HIS A 206 6.11 18.57 -11.26
CA HIS A 206 5.76 19.44 -10.12
C HIS A 206 6.71 19.30 -8.94
N SER A 207 7.27 18.10 -8.74
CA SER A 207 8.10 17.79 -7.56
C SER A 207 9.60 17.89 -7.81
N LYS A 208 10.05 17.92 -9.07
CA LYS A 208 11.48 18.01 -9.38
C LYS A 208 12.06 19.35 -9.00
N THR A 209 13.17 19.32 -8.26
CA THR A 209 13.96 20.50 -7.88
C THR A 209 15.08 20.79 -8.87
N ASP A 210 15.52 19.75 -9.60
CA ASP A 210 16.60 19.80 -10.57
C ASP A 210 16.21 18.98 -11.81
N SER A 211 16.78 19.28 -12.96
CA SER A 211 16.60 18.45 -14.16
C SER A 211 17.43 17.18 -14.03
N LEU A 212 16.76 16.04 -14.11
CA LEU A 212 17.38 14.71 -14.12
C LEU A 212 17.20 14.13 -15.52
N GLN A 213 18.20 14.27 -16.40
CA GLN A 213 18.11 13.84 -17.80
C GLN A 213 17.60 12.41 -17.98
N ASN A 214 18.01 11.49 -17.11
CA ASN A 214 17.55 10.10 -17.16
C ASN A 214 16.05 9.97 -16.86
N MET A 215 15.51 10.77 -15.95
CA MET A 215 14.07 10.75 -15.63
C MET A 215 13.23 11.36 -16.76
N ASP A 216 13.73 12.45 -17.37
CA ASP A 216 13.07 13.08 -18.53
C ASP A 216 13.09 12.12 -19.74
N PHE A 217 14.18 11.36 -19.96
CA PHE A 217 14.25 10.30 -20.96
C PHE A 217 13.25 9.17 -20.70
N ILE A 218 13.19 8.66 -19.46
CA ILE A 218 12.24 7.60 -19.08
C ILE A 218 10.80 8.09 -19.25
N ALA A 219 10.50 9.34 -18.91
CA ALA A 219 9.17 9.92 -19.09
C ALA A 219 8.75 9.92 -20.57
N SER A 220 9.64 10.34 -21.47
CA SER A 220 9.39 10.31 -22.93
C SER A 220 9.22 8.89 -23.44
N TRP A 221 10.10 7.98 -23.02
CA TRP A 221 10.02 6.57 -23.40
C TRP A 221 8.69 5.92 -22.96
N LEU A 222 8.20 6.22 -21.75
CA LEU A 222 6.91 5.71 -21.28
C LEU A 222 5.73 6.23 -22.12
N ILE A 223 5.79 7.46 -22.64
CA ILE A 223 4.75 7.99 -23.55
C ILE A 223 4.75 7.22 -24.87
N GLU A 224 5.93 6.96 -25.42
CA GLU A 224 6.11 6.38 -26.77
C GLU A 224 5.87 4.87 -26.83
N ASN A 225 6.04 4.15 -25.70
CA ASN A 225 6.03 2.69 -25.67
C ASN A 225 4.82 2.08 -24.95
N GLN A 226 3.71 2.81 -24.86
CA GLN A 226 2.50 2.32 -24.19
C GLN A 226 1.99 1.05 -24.88
N PRO A 227 1.72 -0.03 -24.12
CA PRO A 227 1.09 -1.23 -24.66
C PRO A 227 -0.39 -0.96 -24.99
N LEU A 228 -0.98 -1.88 -25.75
CA LEU A 228 -2.42 -1.86 -25.98
C LEU A 228 -3.18 -2.11 -24.68
N GLU A 229 -4.32 -1.46 -24.54
CA GLU A 229 -5.20 -1.65 -23.40
C GLU A 229 -5.73 -3.08 -23.34
N VAL A 230 -5.76 -3.63 -22.16
CA VAL A 230 -6.34 -4.94 -21.86
C VAL A 230 -7.67 -4.80 -21.12
N LYS A 231 -8.38 -5.91 -20.93
CA LYS A 231 -9.59 -5.91 -20.10
C LYS A 231 -9.26 -5.40 -18.71
N GLY A 232 -10.03 -4.42 -18.22
CA GLY A 232 -9.89 -3.86 -16.88
C GLY A 232 -10.13 -4.87 -15.78
N SER A 233 -9.40 -4.69 -14.69
CA SER A 233 -9.49 -5.46 -13.46
C SER A 233 -9.55 -4.52 -12.26
N ILE A 234 -9.95 -5.03 -11.10
CA ILE A 234 -9.70 -4.33 -9.84
C ILE A 234 -8.21 -4.42 -9.55
N VAL A 235 -7.56 -3.27 -9.37
CA VAL A 235 -6.13 -3.15 -9.09
C VAL A 235 -5.91 -2.48 -7.75
N HIS A 236 -4.89 -2.94 -7.02
CA HIS A 236 -4.54 -2.43 -5.71
C HIS A 236 -3.62 -1.19 -5.78
N ASN A 237 -2.71 -1.18 -6.75
CA ASN A 237 -1.71 -0.13 -6.99
C ASN A 237 -0.62 0.06 -5.91
N ASP A 238 -0.63 -0.74 -4.83
CA ASP A 238 0.41 -0.78 -3.81
C ASP A 238 0.59 -2.19 -3.23
N PHE A 239 0.57 -3.22 -4.11
CA PHE A 239 0.59 -4.62 -3.72
C PHE A 239 2.02 -5.06 -3.40
N LYS A 240 2.35 -5.19 -2.12
CA LYS A 240 3.68 -5.53 -1.60
C LYS A 240 3.60 -6.24 -0.26
N TYR A 241 4.67 -6.87 0.19
CA TYR A 241 4.72 -7.60 1.47
C TYR A 241 4.26 -6.78 2.67
N ASP A 242 4.59 -5.49 2.70
CA ASP A 242 4.25 -4.60 3.81
C ASP A 242 2.73 -4.41 4.01
N ASN A 243 1.95 -4.72 2.97
CA ASN A 243 0.49 -4.64 2.98
C ASN A 243 -0.18 -6.03 3.12
N LEU A 244 0.59 -7.11 3.37
CA LEU A 244 0.05 -8.46 3.54
C LEU A 244 0.09 -8.88 5.00
N VAL A 245 -1.05 -9.32 5.52
CA VAL A 245 -1.14 -9.94 6.84
C VAL A 245 -1.06 -11.46 6.66
N LEU A 246 -0.01 -12.05 7.19
CA LEU A 246 0.19 -13.50 7.18
C LEU A 246 -0.53 -14.13 8.37
N ASN A 247 -1.09 -15.32 8.16
CA ASN A 247 -1.79 -16.07 9.18
C ASN A 247 -0.85 -16.38 10.36
N LYS A 248 -1.35 -16.28 11.59
CA LYS A 248 -0.56 -16.46 12.81
C LYS A 248 -0.10 -17.91 13.04
N ASP A 249 -0.86 -18.87 12.55
CA ASP A 249 -0.59 -20.31 12.73
C ASP A 249 0.12 -20.92 11.50
N ASP A 250 -0.13 -20.36 10.31
CA ASP A 250 0.49 -20.78 9.04
C ASP A 250 0.99 -19.54 8.29
N HIS A 251 2.19 -19.13 8.58
CA HIS A 251 2.84 -17.94 8.00
C HIS A 251 2.99 -17.98 6.48
N SER A 252 2.70 -19.11 5.83
CA SER A 252 2.70 -19.21 4.37
C SER A 252 1.41 -18.70 3.73
N LYS A 253 0.36 -18.48 4.51
CA LYS A 253 -0.96 -18.03 4.06
C LYS A 253 -1.18 -16.56 4.31
N ILE A 254 -1.77 -15.87 3.35
CA ILE A 254 -2.22 -14.49 3.47
C ILE A 254 -3.66 -14.49 3.99
N THR A 255 -3.87 -13.87 5.15
CA THR A 255 -5.19 -13.71 5.78
C THR A 255 -5.87 -12.43 5.30
N ALA A 256 -5.12 -11.32 5.15
CA ALA A 256 -5.67 -10.08 4.66
C ALA A 256 -4.65 -9.28 3.84
N ILE A 257 -5.17 -8.43 2.97
CA ILE A 257 -4.45 -7.41 2.22
C ILE A 257 -4.97 -6.07 2.72
N LEU A 258 -4.05 -5.18 3.05
CA LEU A 258 -4.31 -3.86 3.66
C LEU A 258 -4.00 -2.74 2.69
N ASP A 259 -4.47 -1.53 3.01
CA ASP A 259 -4.11 -0.27 2.33
C ASP A 259 -4.70 -0.12 0.91
N TRP A 260 -6.02 -0.14 0.85
CA TRP A 260 -6.79 -0.08 -0.40
C TRP A 260 -7.05 1.35 -0.93
N GLU A 261 -6.40 2.35 -0.36
CA GLU A 261 -6.60 3.77 -0.70
C GLU A 261 -6.33 4.11 -2.18
N MET A 262 -5.47 3.31 -2.84
CA MET A 262 -5.12 3.48 -4.24
C MET A 262 -5.87 2.54 -5.20
N ALA A 263 -6.77 1.71 -4.67
CA ALA A 263 -7.52 0.74 -5.48
C ALA A 263 -8.41 1.43 -6.52
N THR A 264 -8.47 0.84 -7.71
CA THR A 264 -9.30 1.34 -8.82
C THR A 264 -9.60 0.24 -9.84
N ILE A 265 -10.35 0.57 -10.89
CA ILE A 265 -10.39 -0.25 -12.10
C ILE A 265 -9.23 0.18 -12.98
N GLY A 266 -8.36 -0.77 -13.34
CA GLY A 266 -7.16 -0.48 -14.10
C GLY A 266 -6.64 -1.68 -14.88
N ASP A 267 -5.46 -1.50 -15.47
CA ASP A 267 -4.73 -2.55 -16.15
C ASP A 267 -4.01 -3.44 -15.11
N PRO A 268 -4.30 -4.75 -15.05
CA PRO A 268 -3.70 -5.67 -14.09
C PRO A 268 -2.16 -5.76 -14.22
N PHE A 269 -1.62 -5.55 -15.42
CA PHE A 269 -0.17 -5.59 -15.63
C PHE A 269 0.51 -4.31 -15.12
N MET A 270 -0.20 -3.17 -15.09
CA MET A 270 0.29 -1.95 -14.42
C MET A 270 0.40 -2.16 -12.90
N ASP A 271 -0.54 -2.89 -12.30
CA ASP A 271 -0.50 -3.23 -10.88
C ASP A 271 0.66 -4.21 -10.57
N LEU A 272 0.79 -5.26 -11.38
CA LEU A 272 1.94 -6.17 -11.30
C LEU A 272 3.27 -5.42 -11.49
N GLY A 273 3.36 -4.53 -12.48
CA GLY A 273 4.55 -3.71 -12.73
C GLY A 273 4.89 -2.80 -11.55
N THR A 274 3.89 -2.24 -10.89
CA THR A 274 4.08 -1.49 -9.64
C THR A 274 4.63 -2.39 -8.53
N SER A 275 4.08 -3.60 -8.36
CA SER A 275 4.58 -4.60 -7.40
C SER A 275 6.03 -4.99 -7.69
N LEU A 276 6.38 -5.18 -8.96
CA LEU A 276 7.76 -5.46 -9.39
C LEU A 276 8.71 -4.27 -9.16
N GLY A 277 8.23 -3.04 -9.21
CA GLY A 277 8.99 -1.85 -8.85
C GLY A 277 9.46 -1.86 -7.38
N TYR A 278 8.67 -2.46 -6.47
CA TYR A 278 9.06 -2.70 -5.08
C TYR A 278 9.95 -3.95 -4.90
N TRP A 279 10.09 -4.78 -5.94
CA TRP A 279 10.80 -6.05 -5.89
C TRP A 279 12.27 -5.85 -6.21
N VAL A 280 13.10 -5.86 -5.19
CA VAL A 280 14.56 -5.82 -5.31
C VAL A 280 15.08 -7.26 -5.26
N ASP A 281 15.85 -7.66 -6.29
CA ASP A 281 16.46 -8.97 -6.36
C ASP A 281 17.75 -9.03 -5.53
N LYS A 282 18.06 -10.22 -5.02
CA LYS A 282 19.27 -10.44 -4.23
C LYS A 282 20.57 -10.08 -4.99
N ASN A 283 20.55 -10.19 -6.31
CA ASN A 283 21.69 -9.91 -7.19
C ASN A 283 21.66 -8.51 -7.81
N ASP A 284 20.69 -7.66 -7.43
CA ASP A 284 20.64 -6.29 -7.91
C ASP A 284 21.84 -5.46 -7.44
N LEU A 285 22.07 -4.34 -8.11
CA LEU A 285 23.10 -3.38 -7.75
C LEU A 285 22.95 -2.90 -6.29
N PRO A 286 24.05 -2.64 -5.59
CA PRO A 286 24.01 -2.16 -4.20
C PRO A 286 23.10 -0.94 -4.00
N GLU A 287 23.06 -0.05 -4.99
CA GLU A 287 22.24 1.16 -4.97
C GLU A 287 20.75 0.83 -4.91
N LEU A 288 20.26 -0.16 -5.66
CA LEU A 288 18.87 -0.60 -5.60
C LEU A 288 18.53 -1.24 -4.25
N LYS A 289 19.46 -2.00 -3.67
CA LYS A 289 19.27 -2.59 -2.34
C LYS A 289 19.17 -1.55 -1.22
N LEU A 290 19.77 -0.38 -1.38
CA LEU A 290 19.62 0.74 -0.45
C LEU A 290 18.19 1.32 -0.46
N PHE A 291 17.45 1.13 -1.55
CA PHE A 291 16.04 1.58 -1.71
C PHE A 291 15.03 0.46 -1.51
N GLN A 292 15.41 -0.60 -0.82
CA GLN A 292 14.51 -1.71 -0.55
C GLN A 292 13.29 -1.26 0.26
N LEU A 293 12.14 -1.17 -0.42
CA LEU A 293 10.84 -0.82 0.17
C LEU A 293 9.99 -2.06 0.48
N SER A 294 10.54 -3.25 0.26
CA SER A 294 9.92 -4.54 0.58
C SER A 294 11.02 -5.58 0.84
N ALA A 295 10.80 -6.53 1.72
CA ALA A 295 11.82 -7.51 2.14
C ALA A 295 12.05 -8.62 1.11
N THR A 296 12.21 -8.26 -0.16
CA THR A 296 12.28 -9.20 -1.29
C THR A 296 13.66 -9.79 -1.52
N THR A 297 14.69 -9.27 -0.85
CA THR A 297 16.06 -9.84 -0.87
C THR A 297 16.25 -11.03 0.08
N LEU A 298 15.25 -11.34 0.92
CA LEU A 298 15.28 -12.50 1.83
C LEU A 298 15.36 -13.81 1.05
N ASP A 299 16.08 -14.78 1.61
CA ASP A 299 16.22 -16.11 1.03
C ASP A 299 14.86 -16.79 0.86
N GLY A 300 14.63 -17.34 -0.31
CA GLY A 300 13.36 -17.96 -0.69
C GLY A 300 12.52 -17.14 -1.65
N ASN A 301 12.76 -15.84 -1.76
CA ASN A 301 12.07 -15.05 -2.78
C ASN A 301 12.53 -15.44 -4.20
N PRO A 302 11.59 -15.50 -5.17
CA PRO A 302 11.94 -15.63 -6.58
C PRO A 302 12.54 -14.31 -7.11
N THR A 303 13.15 -14.38 -8.29
CA THR A 303 13.53 -13.18 -9.06
C THR A 303 12.29 -12.50 -9.63
N ARG A 304 12.45 -11.27 -10.16
CA ARG A 304 11.36 -10.58 -10.89
C ARG A 304 10.85 -11.40 -12.07
N GLU A 305 11.74 -12.06 -12.82
CA GLU A 305 11.38 -12.98 -13.89
C GLU A 305 10.53 -14.14 -13.34
N GLY A 306 10.94 -14.73 -12.21
CA GLY A 306 10.18 -15.80 -11.57
C GLY A 306 8.79 -15.35 -11.07
N ILE A 307 8.62 -14.09 -10.68
CA ILE A 307 7.30 -13.50 -10.36
C ILE A 307 6.45 -13.38 -11.63
N LEU A 308 7.03 -12.91 -12.74
CA LEU A 308 6.33 -12.80 -14.04
C LEU A 308 5.86 -14.16 -14.52
N GLU A 309 6.76 -15.16 -14.56
CA GLU A 309 6.45 -16.52 -14.96
C GLU A 309 5.32 -17.13 -14.10
N LEU A 310 5.41 -16.95 -12.78
CA LEU A 310 4.38 -17.43 -11.85
C LEU A 310 3.03 -16.74 -12.07
N TYR A 311 3.03 -15.43 -12.36
CA TYR A 311 1.81 -14.70 -12.67
C TYR A 311 1.18 -15.17 -13.97
N GLU A 312 1.97 -15.36 -15.05
CA GLU A 312 1.50 -15.89 -16.33
C GLU A 312 0.93 -17.30 -16.17
N GLN A 313 1.66 -18.18 -15.48
CA GLN A 313 1.20 -19.54 -15.19
C GLN A 313 -0.14 -19.57 -14.45
N LYS A 314 -0.32 -18.71 -13.44
CA LYS A 314 -1.54 -18.71 -12.62
C LYS A 314 -2.70 -17.99 -13.27
N SER A 315 -2.45 -16.93 -14.02
CA SER A 315 -3.50 -16.15 -14.68
C SER A 315 -3.92 -16.72 -16.03
N GLY A 316 -3.06 -17.54 -16.66
CA GLY A 316 -3.23 -18.00 -18.05
C GLY A 316 -3.07 -16.88 -19.08
N LYS A 317 -2.51 -15.73 -18.70
CA LYS A 317 -2.35 -14.54 -19.55
C LYS A 317 -0.87 -14.29 -19.80
N SER A 318 -0.47 -14.09 -21.04
CA SER A 318 0.88 -13.65 -21.39
C SER A 318 1.03 -12.14 -21.26
N ILE A 319 2.13 -11.70 -20.66
CA ILE A 319 2.44 -10.29 -20.43
C ILE A 319 3.22 -9.77 -21.64
N ILE A 320 2.56 -9.04 -22.50
CA ILE A 320 3.22 -8.39 -23.62
C ILE A 320 3.93 -7.13 -23.12
N ASN A 321 5.22 -6.99 -23.44
CA ASN A 321 6.07 -5.88 -23.03
C ASN A 321 6.22 -5.72 -21.49
N PRO A 322 6.71 -6.74 -20.76
CA PRO A 322 6.90 -6.66 -19.29
C PRO A 322 7.85 -5.53 -18.88
N VAL A 323 8.77 -5.14 -19.76
CA VAL A 323 9.71 -4.03 -19.52
C VAL A 323 8.97 -2.70 -19.32
N PHE A 324 7.94 -2.42 -20.11
CA PHE A 324 7.14 -1.20 -19.93
C PHE A 324 6.52 -1.12 -18.54
N TYR A 325 5.88 -2.17 -18.09
CA TYR A 325 5.20 -2.22 -16.80
C TYR A 325 6.18 -2.08 -15.64
N TYR A 326 7.34 -2.73 -15.74
CA TYR A 326 8.38 -2.62 -14.72
C TYR A 326 9.00 -1.21 -14.68
N VAL A 327 9.34 -0.62 -15.83
CA VAL A 327 9.87 0.75 -15.93
C VAL A 327 8.86 1.76 -15.39
N PHE A 328 7.56 1.59 -15.70
CA PHE A 328 6.51 2.41 -15.13
C PHE A 328 6.46 2.30 -13.59
N GLY A 329 6.54 1.08 -13.04
CA GLY A 329 6.57 0.84 -11.60
C GLY A 329 7.74 1.56 -10.93
N LEU A 330 8.95 1.45 -11.48
CA LEU A 330 10.14 2.15 -11.00
C LEU A 330 9.99 3.68 -11.09
N PHE A 331 9.47 4.19 -12.22
CA PHE A 331 9.22 5.62 -12.40
C PHE A 331 8.23 6.16 -11.36
N LYS A 332 7.12 5.45 -11.14
CA LYS A 332 6.14 5.78 -10.11
C LYS A 332 6.78 5.88 -8.72
N ILE A 333 7.57 4.88 -8.32
CA ILE A 333 8.25 4.85 -7.01
C ILE A 333 9.25 6.00 -6.88
N ALA A 334 10.02 6.27 -7.93
CA ALA A 334 10.96 7.40 -7.95
C ALA A 334 10.23 8.74 -7.77
N VAL A 335 9.09 8.93 -8.42
CA VAL A 335 8.26 10.14 -8.27
C VAL A 335 7.68 10.25 -6.86
N ILE A 336 7.20 9.15 -6.28
CA ILE A 336 6.74 9.12 -4.87
C ILE A 336 7.87 9.56 -3.94
N ALA A 337 9.08 9.03 -4.13
CA ALA A 337 10.24 9.44 -3.35
C ALA A 337 10.56 10.94 -3.51
N CYS A 338 10.47 11.49 -4.72
CA CYS A 338 10.62 12.93 -4.96
C CYS A 338 9.56 13.74 -4.21
N LEU A 339 8.29 13.34 -4.30
CA LEU A 339 7.18 14.03 -3.61
C LEU A 339 7.36 14.05 -2.09
N LEU A 340 7.74 12.92 -1.49
CA LEU A 340 8.01 12.83 -0.06
C LEU A 340 9.19 13.69 0.38
N TYR A 341 10.17 13.90 -0.51
CA TYR A 341 11.34 14.73 -0.23
C TYR A 341 11.07 16.23 -0.38
N THR A 342 10.21 16.63 -1.32
CA THR A 342 9.97 18.04 -1.68
C THR A 342 8.76 18.64 -0.99
N SER A 343 7.81 17.81 -0.56
CA SER A 343 6.66 18.32 0.22
C SER A 343 7.07 18.50 1.68
N PRO A 344 6.77 19.64 2.31
CA PRO A 344 6.89 19.76 3.76
C PRO A 344 6.02 18.66 4.38
N SER A 345 6.62 17.89 5.28
CA SER A 345 5.87 16.90 6.04
C SER A 345 4.72 17.62 6.75
N PRO A 346 3.48 17.12 6.69
CA PRO A 346 2.40 17.64 7.54
C PRO A 346 2.74 17.55 9.03
N ARG A 347 3.90 16.97 9.35
CA ARG A 347 4.43 16.70 10.69
C ARG A 347 5.65 17.56 11.05
N ASP A 348 6.15 18.39 10.13
CA ASP A 348 7.16 19.42 10.36
C ASP A 348 6.48 20.77 10.61
#